data_fedc0889a7f6fcd4cdb1b82198c89603
#
_entry.id   fedc0889a7f6fcd4cdb1b82198c89603
#
_cell.length_a   1.000
_cell.length_b   1.000
_cell.length_c   1.000
_cell.angle_alpha   90.00
_cell.angle_beta   90.00
_cell.angle_gamma   90.00
#
_symmetry.space_group_name_H-M   'P 1'
#
loop_
_entity.id
_entity.type
_entity.pdbx_description
1 polymer ?
#
loop_
_entity_poly.entity_id
_entity_poly.type
_entity_poly.pdbx_seq_one_letter_code
_entity_poly.pdbx_strand_id
1 'polypeptide(L)'
;MALGYVRPARPEDAGEIARIQLATWRVAYRRILPRHVLDNLDEAFLARRWSAAVQEPPSAAHRVLVAVEQAEQSYLVGFVASGPADAEALAPGEPTDALADGVVAVTDLLVEPRWGRRGHGSRLLSAAVDQWRSDGLGRAVAWVFDGDEATRKFLTSTGWEPDGAARALDVDDLLVPQLRLHVAVPAEETGTP
;
A
#
# COMPACT_ATOMS: atom_id res chain seq x y z
N MET A 1 -8.36 -24.71 -9.74
CA MET A 1 -8.44 -23.42 -9.04
C MET A 1 -7.04 -22.84 -9.00
N ALA A 2 -6.83 -21.64 -9.52
CA ALA A 2 -5.54 -20.97 -9.38
C ALA A 2 -5.29 -20.66 -7.90
N LEU A 3 -4.16 -21.11 -7.38
CA LEU A 3 -3.78 -20.94 -5.98
C LEU A 3 -2.90 -19.70 -5.86
N GLY A 4 -3.51 -18.56 -5.53
CA GLY A 4 -2.75 -17.35 -5.22
C GLY A 4 -2.20 -17.39 -3.80
N TYR A 5 -0.97 -16.94 -3.61
CA TYR A 5 -0.33 -16.81 -2.29
C TYR A 5 0.39 -15.45 -2.18
N VAL A 6 0.73 -15.09 -0.94
CA VAL A 6 1.48 -13.87 -0.61
C VAL A 6 2.82 -14.28 -0.01
N ARG A 7 3.86 -13.56 -0.37
CA ARG A 7 5.22 -13.72 0.20
C ARG A 7 5.92 -12.37 0.31
N PRO A 8 6.99 -12.27 1.11
CA PRO A 8 7.89 -11.12 1.04
C PRO A 8 8.44 -10.92 -0.36
N ALA A 9 8.58 -9.66 -0.76
CA ALA A 9 9.24 -9.31 -2.02
C ALA A 9 10.73 -9.67 -1.98
N ARG A 10 11.26 -9.97 -3.15
CA ARG A 10 12.69 -10.25 -3.38
C ARG A 10 13.26 -9.18 -4.29
N PRO A 11 14.58 -8.97 -4.31
CA PRO A 11 15.21 -7.98 -5.19
C PRO A 11 14.83 -8.13 -6.68
N GLU A 12 14.69 -9.37 -7.15
CA GLU A 12 14.28 -9.68 -8.53
C GLU A 12 12.82 -9.29 -8.85
N ASP A 13 11.96 -9.08 -7.85
CA ASP A 13 10.58 -8.65 -8.05
C ASP A 13 10.46 -7.14 -8.38
N ALA A 14 11.50 -6.35 -8.12
CA ALA A 14 11.44 -4.90 -8.17
C ALA A 14 10.98 -4.33 -9.52
N GLY A 15 11.43 -4.94 -10.62
CA GLY A 15 10.98 -4.57 -11.96
C GLY A 15 9.49 -4.82 -12.19
N GLU A 16 8.99 -5.97 -11.74
CA GLU A 16 7.59 -6.32 -11.89
C GLU A 16 6.69 -5.50 -10.95
N ILE A 17 7.15 -5.17 -9.73
CA ILE A 17 6.47 -4.24 -8.82
C ILE A 17 6.33 -2.86 -9.48
N ALA A 18 7.41 -2.32 -10.07
CA ALA A 18 7.39 -1.04 -10.78
C ALA A 18 6.40 -1.07 -11.96
N ARG A 19 6.42 -2.13 -12.76
CA ARG A 19 5.50 -2.32 -13.88
C ARG A 19 4.03 -2.33 -13.40
N ILE A 20 3.72 -3.06 -12.34
CA ILE A 20 2.37 -3.13 -11.75
C ILE A 20 1.95 -1.75 -11.23
N GLN A 21 2.84 -1.04 -10.53
CA GLN A 21 2.56 0.31 -10.05
C GLN A 21 2.17 1.24 -11.20
N LEU A 22 2.99 1.29 -12.25
CA LEU A 22 2.72 2.11 -13.42
C LEU A 22 1.42 1.74 -14.12
N ALA A 23 1.21 0.46 -14.40
CA ALA A 23 0.00 -0.03 -15.06
C ALA A 23 -1.26 0.34 -14.26
N THR A 24 -1.18 0.20 -12.92
CA THR A 24 -2.30 0.52 -12.03
C THR A 24 -2.53 2.01 -11.96
N TRP A 25 -1.49 2.83 -11.76
CA TRP A 25 -1.61 4.28 -11.66
C TRP A 25 -2.17 4.90 -12.95
N ARG A 26 -1.72 4.46 -14.12
CA ARG A 26 -2.23 4.94 -15.42
C ARG A 26 -3.74 4.67 -15.62
N VAL A 27 -4.26 3.62 -15.00
CA VAL A 27 -5.70 3.29 -15.05
C VAL A 27 -6.46 4.00 -13.94
N ALA A 28 -6.01 3.85 -12.68
CA ALA A 28 -6.72 4.34 -11.50
C ALA A 28 -6.71 5.87 -11.43
N TYR A 29 -5.57 6.51 -11.73
CA TYR A 29 -5.38 7.95 -11.50
C TYR A 29 -5.51 8.81 -12.75
N ARG A 30 -5.92 8.26 -13.89
CA ARG A 30 -6.08 9.00 -15.16
C ARG A 30 -7.02 10.21 -15.09
N ARG A 31 -7.93 10.24 -14.10
CA ARG A 31 -8.89 11.33 -13.85
C ARG A 31 -8.54 12.17 -12.64
N ILE A 32 -7.49 11.79 -11.93
CA ILE A 32 -7.06 12.40 -10.66
C ILE A 32 -5.77 13.20 -10.90
N LEU A 33 -4.84 12.61 -11.64
CA LEU A 33 -3.53 13.20 -11.92
C LEU A 33 -3.44 13.75 -13.34
N PRO A 34 -2.61 14.78 -13.59
CA PRO A 34 -2.34 15.28 -14.93
C PRO A 34 -1.79 14.16 -15.82
N ARG A 35 -2.28 14.10 -17.06
CA ARG A 35 -1.91 13.03 -18.00
C ARG A 35 -0.40 12.99 -18.25
N HIS A 36 0.22 14.16 -18.46
CA HIS A 36 1.65 14.23 -18.73
C HIS A 36 2.50 13.72 -17.56
N VAL A 37 2.03 13.86 -16.31
CA VAL A 37 2.71 13.28 -15.14
C VAL A 37 2.69 11.76 -15.22
N LEU A 38 1.53 11.16 -15.53
CA LEU A 38 1.40 9.71 -15.67
C LEU A 38 2.17 9.15 -16.89
N ASP A 39 2.24 9.91 -17.99
CA ASP A 39 2.94 9.53 -19.20
C ASP A 39 4.47 9.59 -19.03
N ASN A 40 4.97 10.50 -18.18
CA ASN A 40 6.41 10.71 -17.92
C ASN A 40 6.97 9.89 -16.74
N LEU A 41 6.17 9.01 -16.12
CA LEU A 41 6.67 8.13 -15.07
C LEU A 41 7.74 7.17 -15.63
N ASP A 42 8.90 7.15 -14.98
CA ASP A 42 10.05 6.32 -15.36
C ASP A 42 10.00 4.97 -14.61
N GLU A 43 9.73 3.90 -15.37
CA GLU A 43 9.68 2.54 -14.83
C GLU A 43 11.03 2.10 -14.27
N ALA A 44 12.14 2.45 -14.92
CA ALA A 44 13.46 2.10 -14.44
C ALA A 44 13.81 2.82 -13.14
N PHE A 45 13.38 4.07 -12.98
CA PHE A 45 13.53 4.80 -11.72
C PHE A 45 12.73 4.13 -10.59
N LEU A 46 11.47 3.77 -10.84
CA LEU A 46 10.65 3.06 -9.87
C LEU A 46 11.23 1.68 -9.50
N ALA A 47 11.71 0.94 -10.49
CA ALA A 47 12.36 -0.36 -10.24
C ALA A 47 13.59 -0.22 -9.32
N ARG A 48 14.42 0.80 -9.52
CA ARG A 48 15.56 1.08 -8.63
C ARG A 48 15.08 1.42 -7.20
N ARG A 49 14.03 2.24 -7.06
CA ARG A 49 13.45 2.57 -5.74
C ARG A 49 12.92 1.33 -5.03
N TRP A 50 12.19 0.47 -5.73
CA TRP A 50 11.69 -0.78 -5.16
C TRP A 50 12.80 -1.76 -4.82
N SER A 51 13.85 -1.84 -5.65
CA SER A 51 15.04 -2.64 -5.35
C SER A 51 15.69 -2.19 -4.03
N ALA A 52 15.87 -0.88 -3.85
CA ALA A 52 16.40 -0.32 -2.61
C ALA A 52 15.48 -0.60 -1.40
N ALA A 53 14.17 -0.39 -1.54
CA ALA A 53 13.20 -0.64 -0.47
C ALA A 53 13.17 -2.11 -0.01
N VAL A 54 13.44 -3.05 -0.92
CA VAL A 54 13.47 -4.50 -0.60
C VAL A 54 14.82 -4.91 -0.02
N GLN A 55 15.95 -4.37 -0.53
CA GLN A 55 17.29 -4.78 -0.12
C GLN A 55 17.78 -4.07 1.13
N GLU A 56 17.43 -2.79 1.29
CA GLU A 56 17.91 -1.92 2.35
C GLU A 56 16.72 -1.16 3.01
N PRO A 57 15.76 -1.90 3.60
CA PRO A 57 14.62 -1.25 4.25
C PRO A 57 15.11 -0.42 5.46
N PRO A 58 14.48 0.73 5.76
CA PRO A 58 14.86 1.58 6.90
C PRO A 58 14.84 0.86 8.25
N SER A 59 14.01 -0.15 8.39
CA SER A 59 13.98 -1.06 9.55
C SER A 59 13.37 -2.41 9.17
N ALA A 60 13.49 -3.41 10.04
CA ALA A 60 12.87 -4.72 9.86
C ALA A 60 11.34 -4.68 9.80
N ALA A 61 10.70 -3.61 10.30
CA ALA A 61 9.26 -3.41 10.23
C ALA A 61 8.81 -2.77 8.90
N HIS A 62 9.72 -2.27 8.06
CA HIS A 62 9.40 -1.85 6.69
C HIS A 62 9.39 -3.07 5.78
N ARG A 63 8.25 -3.36 5.17
CA ARG A 63 8.06 -4.58 4.38
C ARG A 63 7.34 -4.31 3.08
N VAL A 64 7.75 -5.07 2.08
CA VAL A 64 7.03 -5.18 0.81
C VAL A 64 6.61 -6.65 0.67
N LEU A 65 5.31 -6.88 0.55
CA LEU A 65 4.76 -8.21 0.25
C LEU A 65 4.18 -8.22 -1.15
N VAL A 66 4.32 -9.34 -1.84
CA VAL A 66 3.82 -9.53 -3.20
C VAL A 66 2.78 -10.64 -3.25
N ALA A 67 1.72 -10.42 -4.03
CA ALA A 67 0.75 -11.46 -4.36
C ALA A 67 1.16 -12.15 -5.65
N VAL A 68 1.19 -13.47 -5.62
CA VAL A 68 1.52 -14.34 -6.75
C VAL A 68 0.30 -15.16 -7.11
N GLU A 69 -0.09 -15.13 -8.38
CA GLU A 69 -1.08 -16.05 -8.95
C GLU A 69 -0.34 -17.22 -9.59
N GLN A 70 -0.74 -18.43 -9.23
CA GLN A 70 -0.18 -19.66 -9.75
C GLN A 70 -1.15 -20.25 -10.78
N ALA A 71 -0.77 -20.20 -12.06
CA ALA A 71 -1.46 -20.84 -13.19
C ALA A 71 -0.48 -21.80 -13.87
N GLU A 72 -0.40 -21.81 -15.21
CA GLU A 72 0.67 -22.54 -15.93
C GLU A 72 2.05 -21.95 -15.65
N GLN A 73 2.09 -20.66 -15.36
CA GLN A 73 3.26 -19.92 -14.88
C GLN A 73 2.86 -19.11 -13.64
N SER A 74 3.85 -18.72 -12.83
CA SER A 74 3.63 -17.84 -11.69
C SER A 74 3.70 -16.39 -12.13
N TYR A 75 2.66 -15.61 -11.80
CA TYR A 75 2.55 -14.18 -12.10
C TYR A 75 2.52 -13.36 -10.82
N LEU A 76 3.38 -12.38 -10.70
CA LEU A 76 3.24 -11.34 -9.70
C LEU A 76 2.09 -10.42 -10.14
N VAL A 77 1.07 -10.27 -9.28
CA VAL A 77 -0.20 -9.63 -9.65
C VAL A 77 -0.57 -8.43 -8.79
N GLY A 78 0.17 -8.19 -7.71
CA GLY A 78 -0.04 -7.07 -6.82
C GLY A 78 0.99 -7.04 -5.71
N PHE A 79 1.00 -5.96 -4.95
CA PHE A 79 1.89 -5.81 -3.80
C PHE A 79 1.29 -4.86 -2.76
N VAL A 80 1.81 -4.95 -1.54
CA VAL A 80 1.59 -4.01 -0.44
C VAL A 80 2.93 -3.60 0.14
N ALA A 81 3.11 -2.30 0.37
CA ALA A 81 4.25 -1.74 1.07
C ALA A 81 3.78 -1.03 2.34
N SER A 82 4.42 -1.30 3.44
CA SER A 82 4.09 -0.71 4.74
C SER A 82 5.31 -0.64 5.66
N GLY A 83 5.27 0.27 6.61
CA GLY A 83 6.30 0.43 7.64
C GLY A 83 5.78 1.26 8.80
N PRO A 84 6.56 1.43 9.87
CA PRO A 84 6.22 2.36 10.95
C PRO A 84 5.85 3.73 10.38
N ALA A 85 4.79 4.33 10.93
CA ALA A 85 4.36 5.65 10.49
C ALA A 85 5.45 6.70 10.80
N ASP A 86 5.72 7.55 9.85
CA ASP A 86 6.69 8.65 9.93
C ASP A 86 6.03 10.01 9.67
N ALA A 87 6.84 11.05 9.49
CA ALA A 87 6.35 12.40 9.23
C ALA A 87 5.47 12.49 7.96
N GLU A 88 5.67 11.63 6.96
CA GLU A 88 4.86 11.61 5.74
C GLU A 88 3.45 11.07 5.97
N ALA A 89 3.25 10.29 7.04
CA ALA A 89 1.94 9.81 7.44
C ALA A 89 1.11 10.85 8.21
N LEU A 90 1.75 11.92 8.74
CA LEU A 90 1.06 12.99 9.46
C LEU A 90 0.22 13.87 8.54
N ALA A 91 -0.87 14.39 9.09
CA ALA A 91 -1.63 15.46 8.44
C ALA A 91 -0.98 16.83 8.69
N PRO A 92 -1.22 17.81 7.81
CA PRO A 92 -0.75 19.17 8.03
C PRO A 92 -1.21 19.72 9.39
N GLY A 93 -0.27 20.16 10.21
CA GLY A 93 -0.54 20.70 11.55
C GLY A 93 -0.74 19.65 12.65
N GLU A 94 -0.67 18.36 12.36
CA GLU A 94 -0.62 17.35 13.41
C GLU A 94 0.71 17.41 14.19
N PRO A 95 0.68 17.20 15.52
CA PRO A 95 1.89 17.03 16.31
C PRO A 95 2.74 15.85 15.78
N THR A 96 4.06 15.95 15.90
CA THR A 96 4.99 14.91 15.43
C THR A 96 4.83 13.56 16.15
N ASP A 97 4.20 13.56 17.30
CA ASP A 97 3.88 12.39 18.12
C ASP A 97 2.45 11.86 17.93
N ALA A 98 1.64 12.49 17.05
CA ALA A 98 0.26 12.06 16.80
C ALA A 98 0.14 10.61 16.29
N LEU A 99 1.16 10.14 15.59
CA LEU A 99 1.29 8.76 15.09
C LEU A 99 2.49 8.04 15.73
N ALA A 100 2.89 8.48 16.93
CA ALA A 100 3.96 7.82 17.67
C ALA A 100 3.54 6.39 18.06
N ASP A 101 4.52 5.55 18.27
CA ASP A 101 4.49 4.16 18.70
C ASP A 101 3.25 3.30 18.33
N GLY A 102 3.49 2.23 17.63
CA GLY A 102 2.46 1.24 17.34
C GLY A 102 1.55 1.57 16.14
N VAL A 103 1.87 2.61 15.36
CA VAL A 103 1.15 2.93 14.11
C VAL A 103 1.96 2.52 12.89
N VAL A 104 1.32 1.84 11.96
CA VAL A 104 1.89 1.50 10.65
C VAL A 104 1.27 2.37 9.56
N ALA A 105 2.09 2.85 8.63
CA ALA A 105 1.65 3.49 7.41
C ALA A 105 1.67 2.48 6.25
N VAL A 106 0.55 2.36 5.55
CA VAL A 106 0.47 1.65 4.27
C VAL A 106 0.71 2.67 3.17
N THR A 107 1.85 2.56 2.49
CA THR A 107 2.22 3.50 1.41
C THR A 107 1.66 3.09 0.07
N ASP A 108 1.60 1.80 -0.19
CA ASP A 108 1.06 1.23 -1.42
C ASP A 108 0.28 -0.05 -1.15
N LEU A 109 -0.86 -0.21 -1.79
CA LEU A 109 -1.62 -1.45 -1.86
C LEU A 109 -2.25 -1.53 -3.24
N LEU A 110 -1.60 -2.23 -4.15
CA LEU A 110 -1.95 -2.25 -5.56
C LEU A 110 -2.11 -3.68 -6.07
N VAL A 111 -3.16 -3.90 -6.84
CA VAL A 111 -3.37 -5.11 -7.64
C VAL A 111 -3.54 -4.68 -9.08
N GLU A 112 -2.79 -5.30 -9.99
CA GLU A 112 -2.89 -5.00 -11.41
C GLU A 112 -4.35 -5.15 -11.90
N PRO A 113 -4.91 -4.18 -12.63
CA PRO A 113 -6.35 -4.14 -12.93
C PRO A 113 -6.90 -5.42 -13.56
N ARG A 114 -6.13 -6.09 -14.45
CA ARG A 114 -6.54 -7.38 -15.08
C ARG A 114 -6.70 -8.54 -14.08
N TRP A 115 -6.10 -8.43 -12.90
CA TRP A 115 -6.17 -9.41 -11.82
C TRP A 115 -7.11 -8.98 -10.69
N GLY A 116 -7.78 -7.84 -10.84
CA GLY A 116 -8.71 -7.32 -9.86
C GLY A 116 -9.88 -8.29 -9.56
N ARG A 117 -10.48 -8.12 -8.38
CA ARG A 117 -11.67 -8.86 -7.92
C ARG A 117 -11.49 -10.39 -7.78
N ARG A 118 -10.25 -10.85 -7.64
CA ARG A 118 -9.91 -12.27 -7.41
C ARG A 118 -9.39 -12.52 -5.99
N GLY A 119 -9.58 -11.56 -5.07
CA GLY A 119 -9.18 -11.66 -3.68
C GLY A 119 -7.70 -11.38 -3.39
N HIS A 120 -6.90 -10.94 -4.40
CA HIS A 120 -5.49 -10.65 -4.18
C HIS A 120 -5.26 -9.50 -3.20
N GLY A 121 -6.04 -8.42 -3.30
CA GLY A 121 -5.96 -7.29 -2.36
C GLY A 121 -6.26 -7.71 -0.93
N SER A 122 -7.30 -8.53 -0.72
CA SER A 122 -7.65 -9.04 0.60
C SER A 122 -6.56 -9.95 1.18
N ARG A 123 -5.96 -10.81 0.34
CA ARG A 123 -4.83 -11.67 0.79
C ARG A 123 -3.59 -10.85 1.14
N LEU A 124 -3.27 -9.81 0.34
CA LEU A 124 -2.16 -8.89 0.65
C LEU A 124 -2.40 -8.18 1.98
N LEU A 125 -3.59 -7.62 2.17
CA LEU A 125 -3.93 -6.90 3.39
C LEU A 125 -3.93 -7.83 4.60
N SER A 126 -4.50 -9.04 4.49
CA SER A 126 -4.48 -10.03 5.56
C SER A 126 -3.05 -10.40 5.96
N ALA A 127 -2.19 -10.70 4.99
CA ALA A 127 -0.78 -11.03 5.27
C ALA A 127 -0.02 -9.85 5.89
N ALA A 128 -0.32 -8.62 5.49
CA ALA A 128 0.26 -7.42 6.09
C ALA A 128 -0.21 -7.25 7.55
N VAL A 129 -1.50 -7.41 7.82
CA VAL A 129 -2.07 -7.35 9.17
C VAL A 129 -1.43 -8.38 10.10
N ASP A 130 -1.20 -9.61 9.64
CA ASP A 130 -0.52 -10.65 10.42
C ASP A 130 0.91 -10.22 10.80
N GLN A 131 1.63 -9.56 9.88
CA GLN A 131 2.95 -9.01 10.17
C GLN A 131 2.88 -7.86 11.19
N TRP A 132 1.91 -6.94 11.03
CA TRP A 132 1.75 -5.81 11.96
C TRP A 132 1.42 -6.28 13.38
N ARG A 133 0.57 -7.30 13.52
CA ARG A 133 0.29 -7.94 14.80
C ARG A 133 1.53 -8.53 15.44
N SER A 134 2.31 -9.26 14.64
CA SER A 134 3.57 -9.86 15.10
C SER A 134 4.58 -8.81 15.56
N ASP A 135 4.55 -7.60 14.97
CA ASP A 135 5.38 -6.47 15.36
C ASP A 135 4.80 -5.66 16.54
N GLY A 136 3.63 -6.03 17.05
CA GLY A 136 2.95 -5.31 18.14
C GLY A 136 2.33 -3.97 17.72
N LEU A 137 2.06 -3.77 16.41
CA LEU A 137 1.45 -2.55 15.90
C LEU A 137 -0.07 -2.63 16.06
N GLY A 138 -0.66 -1.60 16.69
CA GLY A 138 -2.08 -1.59 17.08
C GLY A 138 -3.00 -0.80 16.15
N ARG A 139 -2.45 -0.05 15.21
CA ARG A 139 -3.21 0.80 14.27
C ARG A 139 -2.51 0.89 12.93
N ALA A 140 -3.29 0.92 11.85
CA ALA A 140 -2.77 1.22 10.51
C ALA A 140 -3.42 2.47 9.94
N VAL A 141 -2.66 3.24 9.15
CA VAL A 141 -3.12 4.42 8.42
C VAL A 141 -2.71 4.34 6.96
N ALA A 142 -3.50 4.95 6.08
CA ALA A 142 -3.20 5.06 4.65
C ALA A 142 -3.76 6.37 4.09
N TRP A 143 -2.97 7.07 3.28
CA TRP A 143 -3.43 8.20 2.50
C TRP A 143 -4.01 7.72 1.16
N VAL A 144 -5.21 8.13 0.85
CA VAL A 144 -5.92 7.75 -0.39
C VAL A 144 -6.36 9.03 -1.10
N PHE A 145 -6.20 9.10 -2.42
CA PHE A 145 -6.76 10.20 -3.20
C PHE A 145 -8.28 10.24 -3.04
N ASP A 146 -8.83 11.42 -2.80
CA ASP A 146 -10.28 11.59 -2.60
C ASP A 146 -11.10 11.07 -3.80
N GLY A 147 -10.58 11.21 -5.01
CA GLY A 147 -11.17 10.67 -6.23
C GLY A 147 -10.98 9.17 -6.47
N ASP A 148 -10.19 8.45 -5.65
CA ASP A 148 -9.97 7.00 -5.79
C ASP A 148 -11.04 6.20 -5.04
N GLU A 149 -12.24 6.17 -5.61
CA GLU A 149 -13.36 5.41 -5.04
C GLU A 149 -13.09 3.90 -4.94
N ALA A 150 -12.28 3.34 -5.83
CA ALA A 150 -12.02 1.90 -5.84
C ALA A 150 -11.22 1.49 -4.59
N THR A 151 -10.14 2.19 -4.29
CA THR A 151 -9.32 1.97 -3.10
C THR A 151 -10.12 2.27 -1.82
N ARG A 152 -10.87 3.37 -1.80
CA ARG A 152 -11.73 3.72 -0.65
C ARG A 152 -12.76 2.62 -0.36
N LYS A 153 -13.51 2.18 -1.37
CA LYS A 153 -14.51 1.10 -1.23
C LYS A 153 -13.86 -0.21 -0.76
N PHE A 154 -12.69 -0.55 -1.31
CA PHE A 154 -11.97 -1.74 -0.89
C PHE A 154 -11.57 -1.65 0.59
N LEU A 155 -10.88 -0.60 1.00
CA LEU A 155 -10.43 -0.43 2.39
C LEU A 155 -11.62 -0.36 3.35
N THR A 156 -12.67 0.39 3.03
CA THR A 156 -13.88 0.46 3.86
C THR A 156 -14.54 -0.91 4.03
N SER A 157 -14.55 -1.75 2.98
CA SER A 157 -15.08 -3.12 3.07
C SER A 157 -14.27 -4.04 3.99
N THR A 158 -13.07 -3.65 4.36
CA THR A 158 -12.17 -4.36 5.29
C THR A 158 -12.04 -3.68 6.65
N GLY A 159 -12.97 -2.77 6.97
CA GLY A 159 -13.07 -2.14 8.29
C GLY A 159 -12.30 -0.83 8.45
N TRP A 160 -11.69 -0.30 7.38
CA TRP A 160 -11.05 1.01 7.43
C TRP A 160 -12.10 2.12 7.37
N GLU A 161 -11.83 3.21 8.09
CA GLU A 161 -12.69 4.39 8.11
C GLU A 161 -11.85 5.69 8.07
N PRO A 162 -12.43 6.81 7.58
CA PRO A 162 -11.76 8.10 7.64
C PRO A 162 -11.52 8.55 9.08
N ASP A 163 -10.33 9.06 9.40
CA ASP A 163 -10.02 9.63 10.72
C ASP A 163 -10.20 11.16 10.78
N GLY A 164 -10.68 11.76 9.69
CA GLY A 164 -10.91 13.20 9.57
C GLY A 164 -9.69 13.98 9.06
N ALA A 165 -8.52 13.35 8.96
CA ALA A 165 -7.34 14.00 8.41
C ALA A 165 -7.42 14.12 6.89
N ALA A 166 -7.03 15.29 6.36
CA ALA A 166 -6.96 15.57 4.95
C ALA A 166 -5.70 16.35 4.60
N ARG A 167 -5.20 16.17 3.38
CA ARG A 167 -4.10 16.95 2.81
C ARG A 167 -4.28 17.10 1.30
N ALA A 168 -3.49 17.96 0.70
CA ALA A 168 -3.38 18.03 -0.76
C ALA A 168 -1.92 17.82 -1.16
N LEU A 169 -1.70 16.98 -2.16
CA LEU A 169 -0.39 16.85 -2.80
C LEU A 169 -0.33 17.85 -3.94
N ASP A 170 0.78 18.59 -4.02
CA ASP A 170 1.12 19.35 -5.21
C ASP A 170 1.72 18.42 -6.26
N VAL A 171 1.01 18.26 -7.36
CA VAL A 171 1.44 17.45 -8.49
C VAL A 171 1.46 18.33 -9.73
N ASP A 172 2.62 18.94 -10.02
CA ASP A 172 2.80 19.83 -11.15
C ASP A 172 1.78 20.98 -11.15
N ASP A 173 1.79 21.77 -10.08
CA ASP A 173 0.89 22.90 -9.79
C ASP A 173 -0.60 22.52 -9.62
N LEU A 174 -0.95 21.23 -9.62
CA LEU A 174 -2.28 20.75 -9.29
C LEU A 174 -2.33 20.22 -7.85
N LEU A 175 -3.14 20.85 -7.01
CA LEU A 175 -3.40 20.35 -5.66
C LEU A 175 -4.39 19.18 -5.70
N VAL A 176 -3.88 17.99 -5.44
CA VAL A 176 -4.66 16.73 -5.47
C VAL A 176 -5.03 16.32 -4.04
N PRO A 177 -6.34 16.36 -3.69
CA PRO A 177 -6.77 16.06 -2.33
C PRO A 177 -6.63 14.60 -1.97
N GLN A 178 -6.19 14.35 -0.73
CA GLN A 178 -6.14 13.03 -0.11
C GLN A 178 -6.86 13.05 1.24
N LEU A 179 -7.46 11.92 1.56
CA LEU A 179 -8.05 11.61 2.86
C LEU A 179 -7.23 10.52 3.53
N ARG A 180 -7.05 10.60 4.85
CA ARG A 180 -6.43 9.52 5.60
C ARG A 180 -7.50 8.56 6.11
N LEU A 181 -7.29 7.28 5.84
CA LEU A 181 -8.06 6.18 6.42
C LEU A 181 -7.25 5.49 7.50
N HIS A 182 -7.92 4.93 8.48
CA HIS A 182 -7.30 4.14 9.54
C HIS A 182 -8.09 2.88 9.85
N VAL A 183 -7.42 1.93 10.49
CA VAL A 183 -8.02 0.73 11.05
C VAL A 183 -7.29 0.34 12.34
N ALA A 184 -8.03 -0.15 13.34
CA ALA A 184 -7.42 -0.81 14.49
C ALA A 184 -6.88 -2.19 14.07
N VAL A 185 -5.70 -2.54 14.54
CA VAL A 185 -5.10 -3.87 14.40
C VAL A 185 -5.24 -4.57 15.75
N PRO A 186 -6.26 -5.42 15.95
CA PRO A 186 -6.44 -6.10 17.24
C PRO A 186 -5.25 -7.02 17.52
N ALA A 187 -4.77 -7.03 18.75
CA ALA A 187 -3.77 -8.00 19.21
C ALA A 187 -4.28 -9.43 18.96
N GLU A 188 -3.37 -10.37 18.77
CA GLU A 188 -3.77 -11.78 18.80
C GLU A 188 -4.43 -12.09 20.15
N GLU A 189 -5.65 -12.64 20.12
CA GLU A 189 -6.20 -13.23 21.31
C GLU A 189 -5.28 -14.39 21.72
N THR A 190 -4.44 -14.14 22.73
CA THR A 190 -3.70 -15.21 23.38
C THR A 190 -4.76 -16.14 23.98
N GLY A 191 -5.08 -17.19 23.23
CA GLY A 191 -5.95 -18.26 23.72
C GLY A 191 -5.35 -18.76 25.04
N THR A 192 -6.02 -18.43 26.13
CA THR A 192 -5.72 -19.03 27.45
C THR A 192 -5.91 -20.54 27.31
N PRO A 193 -4.92 -21.34 27.70
CA PRO A 193 -4.99 -22.79 27.64
C PRO A 193 -6.09 -23.35 28.54
#